data_bc08c4765c4430f987c0195ff526e120
#
_entry.id   bc08c4765c4430f987c0195ff526e120
#
_cell.length_a   1.000
_cell.length_b   1.000
_cell.length_c   1.000
_cell.angle_alpha   90.00
_cell.angle_beta   90.00
_cell.angle_gamma   90.00
#
_symmetry.space_group_name_H-M   'P 1'
#
loop_
_entity.id
_entity.type
_entity.pdbx_description
1 polymer ?
#
loop_
_entity_poly.entity_id
_entity_poly.type
_entity_poly.pdbx_seq_one_letter_code
_entity_poly.pdbx_strand_id
1 'polypeptide(L)'
;MTQTEKRATREHKSSYIQQVREAVDKHDSLYLFSYENMRSSKFKNVRLEFRGTEEVPSRIFLGKNKLLQIALGRNPEEEYSDNLRHVAKGITGGSVGLLFTSRPRNEVEGYFESMIEPDFARAGSVSSRTVMVTNEILERFPVSMMEQFRKLGMPVEIKVGRVVLRDDVEEYRVCKEGETLSAEKCKLLVHFEIKVANFKVDLVSRWANGEYEELMQ
;
A
#
# COMPACT_ATOMS: atom_id res chain seq x y z
N MET A 1 20.55 11.68 20.61
CA MET A 1 19.55 10.90 21.36
C MET A 1 19.98 10.73 22.79
N THR A 2 19.20 11.22 23.72
CA THR A 2 19.45 11.10 25.16
C THR A 2 19.18 9.68 25.66
N GLN A 3 19.71 9.33 26.86
CA GLN A 3 19.44 8.00 27.46
C GLN A 3 17.94 7.77 27.69
N THR A 4 17.18 8.80 28.02
CA THR A 4 15.74 8.77 28.25
C THR A 4 14.97 8.45 26.96
N GLU A 5 15.34 9.06 25.83
CA GLU A 5 14.73 8.76 24.50
C GLU A 5 15.00 7.33 24.06
N LYS A 6 16.21 6.80 24.31
CA LYS A 6 16.56 5.40 24.00
C LYS A 6 15.75 4.41 24.84
N ARG A 7 15.49 4.73 26.11
CA ARG A 7 14.69 3.91 27.02
C ARG A 7 13.22 3.89 26.60
N ALA A 8 12.61 5.05 26.35
CA ALA A 8 11.24 5.15 25.82
C ALA A 8 11.06 4.38 24.51
N THR A 9 12.04 4.49 23.59
CA THR A 9 12.00 3.74 22.32
C THR A 9 12.08 2.22 22.54
N ARG A 10 12.81 1.74 23.54
CA ARG A 10 12.92 0.31 23.89
C ARG A 10 11.61 -0.20 24.50
N GLU A 11 11.02 0.55 25.39
CA GLU A 11 9.75 0.23 26.03
C GLU A 11 8.61 0.14 24.99
N HIS A 12 8.54 1.10 24.05
CA HIS A 12 7.59 1.04 22.95
C HIS A 12 7.74 -0.19 22.04
N LYS A 13 8.99 -0.59 21.74
CA LYS A 13 9.23 -1.81 20.95
C LYS A 13 8.81 -3.07 21.70
N SER A 14 9.12 -3.15 22.99
CA SER A 14 8.72 -4.27 23.83
C SER A 14 7.20 -4.37 23.95
N SER A 15 6.52 -3.25 24.19
CA SER A 15 5.06 -3.17 24.23
C SER A 15 4.41 -3.59 22.88
N TYR A 16 4.99 -3.18 21.75
CA TYR A 16 4.49 -3.57 20.44
C TYR A 16 4.61 -5.09 20.20
N ILE A 17 5.74 -5.69 20.55
CA ILE A 17 5.96 -7.15 20.47
C ILE A 17 4.92 -7.87 21.33
N GLN A 18 4.72 -7.41 22.56
CA GLN A 18 3.73 -7.98 23.47
C GLN A 18 2.31 -7.92 22.90
N GLN A 19 1.91 -6.79 22.32
CA GLN A 19 0.60 -6.64 21.68
C GLN A 19 0.39 -7.60 20.51
N VAL A 20 1.44 -7.87 19.72
CA VAL A 20 1.36 -8.86 18.63
C VAL A 20 1.17 -10.26 19.18
N ARG A 21 1.88 -10.64 20.25
CA ARG A 21 1.76 -11.95 20.92
C ARG A 21 0.37 -12.13 21.54
N GLU A 22 -0.13 -11.12 22.24
CA GLU A 22 -1.50 -11.12 22.77
C GLU A 22 -2.57 -11.28 21.65
N ALA A 23 -2.28 -10.76 20.45
CA ALA A 23 -3.15 -10.95 19.31
C ALA A 23 -3.10 -12.39 18.76
N VAL A 24 -1.94 -13.06 18.82
CA VAL A 24 -1.84 -14.50 18.49
C VAL A 24 -2.72 -15.34 19.44
N ASP A 25 -2.67 -15.04 20.74
CA ASP A 25 -3.43 -15.79 21.74
C ASP A 25 -4.95 -15.53 21.68
N LYS A 26 -5.35 -14.36 21.18
CA LYS A 26 -6.75 -13.90 21.22
C LYS A 26 -7.56 -14.22 19.96
N HIS A 27 -6.90 -14.48 18.83
CA HIS A 27 -7.56 -14.62 17.53
C HIS A 27 -7.31 -16.01 16.94
N ASP A 28 -8.29 -16.53 16.20
CA ASP A 28 -8.23 -17.88 15.63
C ASP A 28 -7.32 -17.97 14.40
N SER A 29 -7.11 -16.87 13.69
CA SER A 29 -6.35 -16.82 12.46
C SER A 29 -5.45 -15.60 12.37
N LEU A 30 -4.29 -15.78 11.75
CA LEU A 30 -3.33 -14.75 11.36
C LEU A 30 -3.12 -14.81 9.86
N TYR A 31 -3.28 -13.69 9.19
CA TYR A 31 -2.94 -13.52 7.77
C TYR A 31 -1.74 -12.58 7.63
N LEU A 32 -0.73 -13.03 6.90
CA LEU A 32 0.31 -12.15 6.36
C LEU A 32 -0.21 -11.58 5.05
N PHE A 33 -0.19 -10.28 4.90
CA PHE A 33 -0.58 -9.62 3.66
C PHE A 33 0.49 -8.66 3.17
N SER A 34 0.58 -8.51 1.86
CA SER A 34 1.32 -7.44 1.19
C SER A 34 0.36 -6.40 0.63
N TYR A 35 0.84 -5.19 0.42
CA TYR A 35 0.02 -4.13 -0.15
C TYR A 35 0.81 -3.26 -1.12
N GLU A 36 0.15 -2.83 -2.18
CA GLU A 36 0.69 -1.93 -3.18
C GLU A 36 -0.06 -0.58 -3.17
N ASN A 37 0.68 0.49 -3.47
CA ASN A 37 0.15 1.86 -3.60
C ASN A 37 -0.72 2.34 -2.42
N MET A 38 -0.43 1.87 -1.20
CA MET A 38 -1.21 2.21 -0.01
C MET A 38 -1.30 3.71 0.24
N ARG A 39 -2.52 4.21 0.40
CA ARG A 39 -2.82 5.53 0.95
C ARG A 39 -3.56 5.39 2.27
N SER A 40 -3.26 6.28 3.21
CA SER A 40 -3.86 6.26 4.56
C SER A 40 -5.39 6.32 4.51
N SER A 41 -5.97 7.07 3.57
CA SER A 41 -7.42 7.18 3.39
C SER A 41 -8.06 5.86 2.97
N LYS A 42 -7.46 5.14 2.03
CA LYS A 42 -7.98 3.85 1.56
C LYS A 42 -7.76 2.73 2.57
N PHE A 43 -6.57 2.68 3.18
CA PHE A 43 -6.30 1.70 4.22
C PHE A 43 -7.15 1.92 5.48
N LYS A 44 -7.67 3.14 5.69
CA LYS A 44 -8.66 3.41 6.73
C LYS A 44 -9.93 2.57 6.54
N ASN A 45 -10.39 2.37 5.31
CA ASN A 45 -11.57 1.54 5.02
C ASN A 45 -11.33 0.08 5.40
N VAL A 46 -10.14 -0.46 5.05
CA VAL A 46 -9.73 -1.82 5.49
C VAL A 46 -9.71 -1.93 7.01
N ARG A 47 -9.18 -0.93 7.70
CA ARG A 47 -9.18 -0.90 9.18
C ARG A 47 -10.56 -0.77 9.79
N LEU A 48 -11.48 -0.07 9.13
CA LEU A 48 -12.87 0.03 9.59
C LEU A 48 -13.59 -1.28 9.41
N GLU A 49 -13.41 -1.96 8.27
CA GLU A 49 -13.97 -3.27 8.00
C GLU A 49 -13.48 -4.32 9.03
N PHE A 50 -12.16 -4.36 9.27
CA PHE A 50 -11.54 -5.25 10.25
C PHE A 50 -11.35 -4.59 11.63
N ARG A 51 -12.28 -3.73 12.03
CA ARG A 51 -12.18 -3.09 13.36
C ARG A 51 -12.41 -4.08 14.50
N GLY A 52 -13.08 -5.18 14.21
CA GLY A 52 -13.44 -6.16 15.20
C GLY A 52 -14.55 -5.70 16.16
N THR A 53 -15.36 -6.62 16.59
CA THR A 53 -16.34 -6.47 17.65
C THR A 53 -15.92 -7.34 18.83
N GLU A 54 -16.64 -7.30 19.93
CA GLU A 54 -16.40 -8.23 21.06
C GLU A 54 -16.63 -9.69 20.67
N GLU A 55 -17.60 -9.94 19.77
CA GLU A 55 -17.94 -11.28 19.28
C GLU A 55 -16.95 -11.80 18.23
N VAL A 56 -16.48 -10.91 17.34
CA VAL A 56 -15.55 -11.26 16.26
C VAL A 56 -14.37 -10.28 16.27
N PRO A 57 -13.42 -10.49 17.18
CA PRO A 57 -12.25 -9.60 17.29
C PRO A 57 -11.38 -9.65 16.04
N SER A 58 -10.88 -8.51 15.65
CA SER A 58 -9.89 -8.40 14.55
C SER A 58 -8.92 -7.27 14.81
N ARG A 59 -7.67 -7.43 14.43
CA ARG A 59 -6.64 -6.41 14.63
C ARG A 59 -5.59 -6.43 13.52
N ILE A 60 -5.24 -5.25 13.01
CA ILE A 60 -4.21 -5.09 11.97
C ILE A 60 -2.96 -4.46 12.58
N PHE A 61 -1.83 -5.08 12.31
CA PHE A 61 -0.51 -4.57 12.65
C PHE A 61 0.27 -4.19 11.40
N LEU A 62 0.71 -2.94 11.36
CA LEU A 62 1.66 -2.41 10.38
C LEU A 62 2.86 -1.87 11.16
N GLY A 63 4.04 -2.34 10.86
CA GLY A 63 5.22 -1.94 11.60
C GLY A 63 6.51 -2.33 10.92
N LYS A 64 7.62 -2.15 11.65
CA LYS A 64 8.93 -2.59 11.15
C LYS A 64 8.98 -4.11 11.08
N ASN A 65 9.30 -4.66 9.92
CA ASN A 65 9.40 -6.10 9.68
C ASN A 65 10.17 -6.85 10.77
N LYS A 66 11.32 -6.30 11.21
CA LYS A 66 12.12 -6.89 12.28
C LYS A 66 11.35 -7.06 13.60
N LEU A 67 10.45 -6.13 13.94
CA LEU A 67 9.66 -6.24 15.18
C LEU A 67 8.57 -7.31 15.05
N LEU A 68 7.90 -7.38 13.90
CA LEU A 68 6.93 -8.41 13.60
C LEU A 68 7.59 -9.80 13.60
N GLN A 69 8.75 -9.94 12.95
CA GLN A 69 9.51 -11.18 12.94
C GLN A 69 9.95 -11.63 14.35
N ILE A 70 10.39 -10.69 15.21
CA ILE A 70 10.78 -11.01 16.59
C ILE A 70 9.55 -11.39 17.42
N ALA A 71 8.41 -10.77 17.19
CA ALA A 71 7.19 -11.10 17.91
C ALA A 71 6.70 -12.52 17.63
N LEU A 72 6.75 -12.96 16.37
CA LEU A 72 6.33 -14.30 15.93
C LEU A 72 7.41 -15.37 16.19
N GLY A 73 8.70 -14.98 16.18
CA GLY A 73 9.86 -15.88 16.24
C GLY A 73 10.38 -16.25 14.86
N ARG A 74 11.71 -16.32 14.73
CA ARG A 74 12.40 -16.59 13.46
C ARG A 74 12.84 -18.04 13.29
N ASN A 75 13.08 -18.68 14.40
CA ASN A 75 13.62 -20.02 14.51
C ASN A 75 12.69 -20.90 15.33
N PRO A 76 12.79 -22.24 15.22
CA PRO A 76 11.97 -23.16 16.04
C PRO A 76 12.09 -22.93 17.55
N GLU A 77 13.25 -22.47 18.02
CA GLU A 77 13.52 -22.23 19.44
C GLU A 77 12.92 -20.90 19.96
N GLU A 78 12.68 -19.94 19.04
CA GLU A 78 12.21 -18.59 19.34
C GLU A 78 10.74 -18.38 18.95
N GLU A 79 10.12 -19.30 18.23
CA GLU A 79 8.75 -19.12 17.78
C GLU A 79 7.76 -19.07 18.94
N TYR A 80 6.82 -18.15 18.85
CA TYR A 80 5.86 -17.92 19.90
C TYR A 80 4.78 -19.02 19.97
N SER A 81 4.42 -19.58 18.82
CA SER A 81 3.54 -20.74 18.68
C SER A 81 3.98 -21.55 17.48
N ASP A 82 3.58 -22.83 17.41
CA ASP A 82 4.00 -23.78 16.39
C ASP A 82 3.79 -23.23 14.97
N ASN A 83 4.84 -23.34 14.13
CA ASN A 83 4.84 -22.90 12.73
C ASN A 83 4.73 -21.40 12.45
N LEU A 84 4.67 -20.52 13.47
CA LEU A 84 4.71 -19.06 13.26
C LEU A 84 6.01 -18.57 12.60
N ARG A 85 7.11 -19.31 12.73
CA ARG A 85 8.37 -19.01 12.02
C ARG A 85 8.21 -18.95 10.50
N HIS A 86 7.25 -19.68 9.93
CA HIS A 86 6.99 -19.65 8.49
C HIS A 86 6.35 -18.33 8.08
N VAL A 87 5.40 -17.82 8.86
CA VAL A 87 4.85 -16.48 8.67
C VAL A 87 5.96 -15.43 8.81
N ALA A 88 6.80 -15.54 9.85
CA ALA A 88 7.92 -14.62 10.07
C ALA A 88 8.92 -14.59 8.91
N LYS A 89 9.19 -15.72 8.27
CA LYS A 89 10.03 -15.80 7.05
C LYS A 89 9.40 -15.09 5.85
N GLY A 90 8.07 -15.15 5.71
CA GLY A 90 7.34 -14.44 4.68
C GLY A 90 7.33 -12.91 4.85
N ILE A 91 7.65 -12.39 6.04
CA ILE A 91 7.74 -10.94 6.30
C ILE A 91 9.02 -10.39 5.64
N THR A 92 8.98 -10.21 4.33
CA THR A 92 10.07 -9.68 3.51
C THR A 92 9.60 -8.45 2.74
N GLY A 93 10.55 -7.63 2.25
CA GLY A 93 10.22 -6.41 1.52
C GLY A 93 9.75 -5.26 2.41
N GLY A 94 9.09 -4.26 1.81
CA GLY A 94 8.76 -2.98 2.47
C GLY A 94 7.29 -2.77 2.82
N SER A 95 6.40 -3.54 2.23
CA SER A 95 4.95 -3.26 2.23
C SER A 95 4.15 -4.47 2.68
N VAL A 96 4.36 -4.89 3.93
CA VAL A 96 3.68 -6.05 4.53
C VAL A 96 3.04 -5.70 5.86
N GLY A 97 2.01 -6.47 6.25
CA GLY A 97 1.33 -6.35 7.52
C GLY A 97 0.74 -7.67 8.00
N LEU A 98 0.28 -7.68 9.22
CA LEU A 98 -0.40 -8.81 9.85
C LEU A 98 -1.85 -8.45 10.15
N LEU A 99 -2.76 -9.32 9.78
CA LEU A 99 -4.17 -9.27 10.15
C LEU A 99 -4.47 -10.44 11.06
N PHE A 100 -4.83 -10.18 12.29
CA PHE A 100 -5.38 -11.13 13.24
C PHE A 100 -6.90 -11.04 13.23
N THR A 101 -7.58 -12.15 13.09
CA THR A 101 -9.05 -12.17 13.03
C THR A 101 -9.64 -13.51 13.41
N SER A 102 -10.86 -13.47 13.98
CA SER A 102 -11.69 -14.65 14.20
C SER A 102 -12.82 -14.75 13.16
N ARG A 103 -12.78 -13.95 12.08
CA ARG A 103 -13.72 -14.08 10.95
C ARG A 103 -13.48 -15.38 10.18
N PRO A 104 -14.54 -15.96 9.58
CA PRO A 104 -14.41 -17.11 8.70
C PRO A 104 -13.48 -16.83 7.51
N ARG A 105 -12.75 -17.84 7.08
CA ARG A 105 -11.75 -17.76 5.99
C ARG A 105 -12.34 -17.17 4.71
N ASN A 106 -13.50 -17.68 4.28
CA ASN A 106 -14.18 -17.24 3.06
C ASN A 106 -14.52 -15.76 3.04
N GLU A 107 -14.88 -15.18 4.19
CA GLU A 107 -15.16 -13.75 4.29
C GLU A 107 -13.89 -12.91 4.13
N VAL A 108 -12.78 -13.33 4.76
CA VAL A 108 -11.51 -12.62 4.69
C VAL A 108 -10.96 -12.66 3.28
N GLU A 109 -10.86 -13.85 2.68
CA GLU A 109 -10.33 -14.03 1.33
C GLU A 109 -11.21 -13.33 0.28
N GLY A 110 -12.54 -13.51 0.34
CA GLY A 110 -13.47 -12.85 -0.58
C GLY A 110 -13.44 -11.33 -0.50
N TYR A 111 -13.26 -10.76 0.70
CA TYR A 111 -13.09 -9.32 0.86
C TYR A 111 -11.85 -8.79 0.12
N PHE A 112 -10.69 -9.40 0.35
CA PHE A 112 -9.44 -8.94 -0.27
C PHE A 112 -9.37 -9.23 -1.77
N GLU A 113 -9.94 -10.32 -2.24
CA GLU A 113 -10.05 -10.62 -3.69
C GLU A 113 -10.90 -9.58 -4.42
N SER A 114 -11.99 -9.11 -3.81
CA SER A 114 -12.87 -8.09 -4.39
C SER A 114 -12.31 -6.67 -4.28
N MET A 115 -11.30 -6.45 -3.43
CA MET A 115 -10.78 -5.13 -3.10
C MET A 115 -9.70 -4.67 -4.07
N ILE A 116 -10.11 -4.15 -5.23
CA ILE A 116 -9.23 -3.46 -6.17
C ILE A 116 -9.76 -2.05 -6.37
N GLU A 117 -9.03 -1.06 -5.85
CA GLU A 117 -9.44 0.34 -5.97
C GLU A 117 -8.46 1.13 -6.84
N PRO A 118 -8.92 1.76 -7.95
CA PRO A 118 -8.08 2.64 -8.76
C PRO A 118 -7.55 3.81 -7.93
N ASP A 119 -6.25 4.09 -8.05
CA ASP A 119 -5.59 5.20 -7.37
C ASP A 119 -4.53 5.88 -8.25
N PHE A 120 -4.08 7.04 -7.80
CA PHE A 120 -2.99 7.76 -8.43
C PHE A 120 -1.66 7.07 -8.16
N ALA A 121 -0.89 6.89 -9.23
CA ALA A 121 0.45 6.31 -9.14
C ALA A 121 1.41 7.13 -8.27
N ARG A 122 2.39 6.47 -7.70
CA ARG A 122 3.54 7.08 -7.01
C ARG A 122 4.80 6.90 -7.84
N ALA A 123 5.79 7.75 -7.61
CA ALA A 123 7.11 7.58 -8.23
C ALA A 123 7.67 6.18 -7.93
N GLY A 124 8.13 5.51 -8.98
CA GLY A 124 8.60 4.13 -8.92
C GLY A 124 7.52 3.06 -9.17
N SER A 125 6.22 3.39 -9.20
CA SER A 125 5.18 2.44 -9.61
C SER A 125 5.14 2.27 -11.13
N VAL A 126 4.61 1.14 -11.58
CA VAL A 126 4.45 0.80 -13.00
C VAL A 126 3.08 1.26 -13.47
N SER A 127 3.01 1.88 -14.66
CA SER A 127 1.74 2.32 -15.25
C SER A 127 0.95 1.14 -15.78
N SER A 128 -0.32 1.06 -15.43
CA SER A 128 -1.26 0.02 -15.91
C SER A 128 -1.77 0.27 -17.32
N ARG A 129 -1.53 1.46 -17.89
CA ARG A 129 -1.98 1.84 -19.24
C ARG A 129 -1.17 2.99 -19.82
N THR A 130 -1.21 3.13 -21.16
CA THR A 130 -0.69 4.31 -21.84
C THR A 130 -1.64 5.50 -21.66
N VAL A 131 -1.08 6.68 -21.35
CA VAL A 131 -1.84 7.93 -21.17
C VAL A 131 -1.33 8.97 -22.16
N MET A 132 -2.28 9.44 -22.99
CA MET A 132 -2.10 10.55 -23.94
C MET A 132 -2.91 11.75 -23.45
N VAL A 133 -2.36 12.95 -23.63
CA VAL A 133 -3.02 14.23 -23.31
C VAL A 133 -3.10 15.06 -24.57
N THR A 134 -4.31 15.48 -24.89
CA THR A 134 -4.63 16.33 -26.06
C THR A 134 -4.84 17.78 -25.64
N ASN A 135 -4.91 18.68 -26.60
CA ASN A 135 -5.23 20.09 -26.37
C ASN A 135 -6.61 20.26 -25.70
N GLU A 136 -7.59 19.41 -25.98
CA GLU A 136 -8.92 19.44 -25.35
C GLU A 136 -8.84 19.24 -23.82
N ILE A 137 -7.93 18.37 -23.37
CA ILE A 137 -7.70 18.17 -21.94
C ILE A 137 -7.06 19.39 -21.32
N LEU A 138 -6.13 20.04 -22.02
CA LEU A 138 -5.42 21.24 -21.56
C LEU A 138 -6.32 22.48 -21.47
N GLU A 139 -7.35 22.59 -22.31
CA GLU A 139 -8.32 23.69 -22.25
C GLU A 139 -9.06 23.84 -20.92
N ARG A 140 -9.10 22.76 -20.12
CA ARG A 140 -9.73 22.77 -18.79
C ARG A 140 -8.89 23.50 -17.75
N PHE A 141 -7.62 23.80 -18.06
CA PHE A 141 -6.69 24.38 -17.10
C PHE A 141 -6.48 25.87 -17.35
N PRO A 142 -6.41 26.67 -16.26
CA PRO A 142 -6.10 28.10 -16.38
C PRO A 142 -4.66 28.31 -16.88
N VAL A 143 -4.44 29.43 -17.54
CA VAL A 143 -3.12 29.81 -18.11
C VAL A 143 -2.01 29.79 -17.04
N SER A 144 -2.33 30.09 -15.78
CA SER A 144 -1.39 30.04 -14.65
C SER A 144 -0.74 28.66 -14.43
N MET A 145 -1.38 27.57 -14.90
CA MET A 145 -0.84 26.21 -14.80
C MET A 145 0.27 25.92 -15.81
N MET A 146 0.44 26.72 -16.86
CA MET A 146 1.45 26.52 -17.91
C MET A 146 2.86 26.35 -17.34
N GLU A 147 3.26 27.23 -16.42
CA GLU A 147 4.59 27.14 -15.76
C GLU A 147 4.79 25.83 -15.02
N GLN A 148 3.74 25.34 -14.39
CA GLN A 148 3.78 24.07 -13.66
C GLN A 148 3.90 22.88 -14.61
N PHE A 149 3.16 22.87 -15.71
CA PHE A 149 3.28 21.82 -16.73
C PHE A 149 4.66 21.80 -17.37
N ARG A 150 5.26 22.96 -17.65
CA ARG A 150 6.65 23.07 -18.14
C ARG A 150 7.65 22.49 -17.14
N LYS A 151 7.54 22.82 -15.86
CA LYS A 151 8.40 22.28 -14.80
C LYS A 151 8.28 20.75 -14.66
N LEU A 152 7.14 20.20 -15.02
CA LEU A 152 6.89 18.76 -15.05
C LEU A 152 7.31 18.09 -16.38
N GLY A 153 7.97 18.84 -17.29
CA GLY A 153 8.53 18.35 -18.54
C GLY A 153 7.54 18.29 -19.71
N MET A 154 6.37 18.93 -19.58
CA MET A 154 5.39 18.97 -20.64
C MET A 154 5.64 20.13 -21.61
N PRO A 155 5.70 19.89 -22.94
CA PRO A 155 5.93 20.94 -23.94
C PRO A 155 4.65 21.74 -24.18
N VAL A 156 4.38 22.76 -23.37
CA VAL A 156 3.20 23.61 -23.49
C VAL A 156 3.55 25.07 -23.73
N GLU A 157 2.64 25.78 -24.39
CA GLU A 157 2.69 27.22 -24.62
C GLU A 157 1.31 27.87 -24.47
N ILE A 158 1.25 29.19 -24.56
CA ILE A 158 0.01 29.95 -24.57
C ILE A 158 -0.31 30.37 -26.00
N LYS A 159 -1.45 29.94 -26.54
CA LYS A 159 -2.03 30.43 -27.78
C LYS A 159 -3.45 30.94 -27.50
N VAL A 160 -3.71 32.19 -27.90
CA VAL A 160 -5.04 32.84 -27.77
C VAL A 160 -5.63 32.70 -26.36
N GLY A 161 -4.78 32.92 -25.32
CA GLY A 161 -5.21 32.86 -23.91
C GLY A 161 -5.50 31.45 -23.37
N ARG A 162 -5.07 30.40 -24.07
CA ARG A 162 -5.22 28.99 -23.65
C ARG A 162 -3.89 28.29 -23.58
N VAL A 163 -3.80 27.29 -22.70
CA VAL A 163 -2.65 26.39 -22.66
C VAL A 163 -2.81 25.35 -23.76
N VAL A 164 -1.80 25.23 -24.62
CA VAL A 164 -1.78 24.25 -25.72
C VAL A 164 -0.43 23.54 -25.76
N LEU A 165 -0.37 22.40 -26.44
CA LEU A 165 0.87 21.72 -26.76
C LEU A 165 1.68 22.54 -27.76
N ARG A 166 3.03 22.52 -27.64
CA ARG A 166 3.96 23.22 -28.52
C ARG A 166 4.13 22.45 -29.83
N ASP A 167 4.56 23.17 -30.88
CA ASP A 167 5.00 22.63 -32.16
C ASP A 167 3.95 21.82 -32.91
N ASP A 168 2.68 22.25 -32.82
CA ASP A 168 1.53 21.63 -33.47
C ASP A 168 1.39 20.12 -33.21
N VAL A 169 1.91 19.67 -32.04
CA VAL A 169 1.71 18.32 -31.53
C VAL A 169 0.26 18.15 -31.10
N GLU A 170 -0.43 17.19 -31.67
CA GLU A 170 -1.83 16.93 -31.33
C GLU A 170 -1.97 16.23 -29.98
N GLU A 171 -1.02 15.36 -29.64
CA GLU A 171 -1.03 14.53 -28.44
C GLU A 171 0.33 14.46 -27.75
N TYR A 172 0.35 14.53 -26.44
CA TYR A 172 1.54 14.33 -25.63
C TYR A 172 1.39 13.05 -24.79
N ARG A 173 2.36 12.14 -24.93
CA ARG A 173 2.40 10.91 -24.14
C ARG A 173 3.01 11.16 -22.77
N VAL A 174 2.18 11.12 -21.72
CA VAL A 174 2.61 11.23 -20.32
C VAL A 174 3.35 9.98 -19.88
N CYS A 175 2.79 8.80 -20.19
CA CYS A 175 3.42 7.51 -19.88
C CYS A 175 2.95 6.41 -20.83
N LYS A 176 3.72 5.32 -20.89
CA LYS A 176 3.39 4.09 -21.60
C LYS A 176 3.00 3.01 -20.58
N GLU A 177 2.12 2.08 -20.98
CA GLU A 177 1.85 0.86 -20.23
C GLU A 177 3.13 0.08 -19.94
N GLY A 178 3.29 -0.41 -18.70
CA GLY A 178 4.48 -1.10 -18.25
C GLY A 178 5.68 -0.20 -17.93
N GLU A 179 5.54 1.12 -18.07
CA GLU A 179 6.62 2.08 -17.76
C GLU A 179 6.68 2.38 -16.26
N THR A 180 7.90 2.42 -15.71
CA THR A 180 8.13 2.91 -14.36
C THR A 180 8.01 4.44 -14.33
N LEU A 181 7.10 4.94 -13.50
CA LEU A 181 6.72 6.35 -13.45
C LEU A 181 7.69 7.20 -12.62
N SER A 182 8.12 8.33 -13.18
CA SER A 182 8.85 9.37 -12.44
C SER A 182 7.90 10.21 -11.56
N ALA A 183 8.45 11.00 -10.64
CA ALA A 183 7.68 11.89 -9.79
C ALA A 183 6.94 12.98 -10.60
N GLU A 184 7.53 13.46 -11.68
CA GLU A 184 6.95 14.46 -12.59
C GLU A 184 5.74 13.88 -13.32
N LYS A 185 5.88 12.67 -13.90
CA LYS A 185 4.78 11.96 -14.57
C LYS A 185 3.62 11.69 -13.62
N CYS A 186 3.91 11.26 -12.40
CA CYS A 186 2.88 11.05 -11.37
C CYS A 186 2.13 12.35 -11.03
N LYS A 187 2.82 13.49 -10.94
CA LYS A 187 2.19 14.79 -10.71
C LYS A 187 1.31 15.23 -11.88
N LEU A 188 1.76 15.01 -13.13
CA LEU A 188 0.93 15.26 -14.32
C LEU A 188 -0.35 14.44 -14.28
N LEU A 189 -0.26 13.14 -13.99
CA LEU A 189 -1.41 12.25 -13.88
C LEU A 189 -2.41 12.71 -12.79
N VAL A 190 -1.89 13.22 -11.66
CA VAL A 190 -2.73 13.80 -10.61
C VAL A 190 -3.46 15.06 -11.09
N HIS A 191 -2.77 15.97 -11.81
CA HIS A 191 -3.41 17.17 -12.36
C HIS A 191 -4.51 16.84 -13.37
N PHE A 192 -4.30 15.81 -14.19
CA PHE A 192 -5.30 15.34 -15.16
C PHE A 192 -6.36 14.42 -14.55
N GLU A 193 -6.30 14.17 -13.23
CA GLU A 193 -7.20 13.25 -12.51
C GLU A 193 -7.21 11.83 -13.07
N ILE A 194 -6.09 11.40 -13.69
CA ILE A 194 -5.94 10.10 -14.32
C ILE A 194 -5.31 9.10 -13.35
N LYS A 195 -6.05 8.08 -12.98
CA LYS A 195 -5.60 6.98 -12.14
C LYS A 195 -5.03 5.85 -13.01
N VAL A 196 -3.78 5.49 -12.78
CA VAL A 196 -3.06 4.43 -13.52
C VAL A 196 -2.45 3.37 -12.62
N ALA A 197 -2.75 3.41 -11.34
CA ALA A 197 -2.35 2.41 -10.36
C ALA A 197 -3.59 1.88 -9.62
N ASN A 198 -3.45 0.70 -9.05
CA ASN A 198 -4.47 0.13 -8.18
C ASN A 198 -3.93 0.02 -6.76
N PHE A 199 -4.75 0.35 -5.78
CA PHE A 199 -4.54 -0.08 -4.41
C PHE A 199 -5.05 -1.51 -4.29
N LYS A 200 -4.16 -2.42 -3.95
CA LYS A 200 -4.44 -3.84 -3.78
C LYS A 200 -3.78 -4.33 -2.51
N VAL A 201 -4.45 -5.24 -1.83
CA VAL A 201 -3.90 -6.00 -0.71
C VAL A 201 -3.98 -7.47 -1.07
N ASP A 202 -2.83 -8.14 -1.10
CA ASP A 202 -2.73 -9.55 -1.40
C ASP A 202 -2.43 -10.34 -0.12
N LEU A 203 -3.21 -11.38 0.13
CA LEU A 203 -2.95 -12.33 1.21
C LEU A 203 -1.81 -13.26 0.79
N VAL A 204 -0.72 -13.25 1.56
CA VAL A 204 0.50 -14.04 1.28
C VAL A 204 0.43 -15.41 1.91
N SER A 205 0.09 -15.48 3.17
CA SER A 205 -0.04 -16.74 3.91
C SER A 205 -1.04 -16.61 5.06
N ARG A 206 -1.54 -17.77 5.48
CA ARG A 206 -2.44 -17.92 6.62
C ARG A 206 -1.81 -18.85 7.66
N TRP A 207 -2.02 -18.52 8.92
CA TRP A 207 -1.74 -19.39 10.05
C TRP A 207 -2.99 -19.48 10.93
N ALA A 208 -3.34 -20.68 11.39
CA ALA A 208 -4.45 -20.91 12.29
C ALA A 208 -4.18 -22.15 13.15
N ASN A 209 -4.26 -22.03 14.46
CA ASN A 209 -4.15 -23.14 15.41
C ASN A 209 -2.91 -24.04 15.20
N GLY A 210 -1.76 -23.44 14.87
CA GLY A 210 -0.51 -24.17 14.61
C GLY A 210 -0.33 -24.65 13.16
N GLU A 211 -1.30 -24.46 12.28
CA GLU A 211 -1.22 -24.81 10.87
C GLU A 211 -0.83 -23.59 10.04
N TYR A 212 0.15 -23.76 9.16
CA TYR A 212 0.62 -22.75 8.20
C TYR A 212 0.26 -23.14 6.78
N GLU A 213 -0.26 -22.18 6.03
CA GLU A 213 -0.63 -22.33 4.63
C GLU A 213 -0.15 -21.12 3.82
N GLU A 214 0.44 -21.36 2.66
CA GLU A 214 0.80 -20.32 1.70
C GLU A 214 -0.36 -20.09 0.74
N LEU A 215 -0.81 -18.83 0.60
CA LEU A 215 -2.00 -18.46 -0.21
C LEU A 215 -1.61 -17.90 -1.59
N MET A 216 -0.43 -17.27 -1.71
CA MET A 216 0.10 -16.84 -3.01
C MET A 216 0.89 -17.96 -3.67
N GLN A 217 0.47 -18.32 -4.87
CA GLN A 217 1.26 -19.11 -5.83
C GLN A 217 1.93 -18.19 -6.84
#